data_5814d57bdc683e1113d92d1253f6b927
#
_entry.id   5814d57bdc683e1113d92d1253f6b927
#
_cell.length_a   1.000
_cell.length_b   1.000
_cell.length_c   1.000
_cell.angle_alpha   90.00
_cell.angle_beta   90.00
_cell.angle_gamma   90.00
#
_symmetry.space_group_name_H-M   'P 1'
#
loop_
_entity.id
_entity.type
_entity.pdbx_description
1 polymer ?
#
loop_
_entity_poly.entity_id
_entity_poly.type
_entity_poly.pdbx_seq_one_letter_code
_entity_poly.pdbx_strand_id
1 'polypeptide(L)'
;RTPAFRFNGQKLTLNYPKAPNVTVRIYDHAGKININRIPRRNMQLLIENRLGGQEADPQEVQDLLAAWTDWTDLNDLEGLNGAESDFYENLAQGYTPRNNPELDTVEEILHIRGFADLFEGINLQAAFTIYGNARTVNLNLATREAMELLPGLNSQLIENIIAYRQIEDINNRAEIAEIVPFEELQELSPWVGNATSNFFSIYAYFDDQITEDDLSSRDENDSDMATVAAISTQALVEIVEITGFSELPNILRIDPYGR
;
A
#
# COMPACT_ATOMS: atom_id res chain seq x y z
N ARG A 1 27.21 11.31 -7.40
CA ARG A 1 26.32 11.81 -6.32
C ARG A 1 25.88 10.61 -5.51
N THR A 2 26.02 10.66 -4.19
CA THR A 2 25.42 9.66 -3.32
C THR A 2 23.90 9.85 -3.40
N PRO A 3 23.09 8.80 -3.70
CA PRO A 3 21.66 8.95 -3.73
C PRO A 3 21.14 9.44 -2.37
N ALA A 4 20.14 10.32 -2.40
CA ALA A 4 19.52 10.79 -1.17
C ALA A 4 18.85 9.61 -0.45
N PHE A 5 18.97 9.56 0.88
CA PHE A 5 18.26 8.56 1.67
C PHE A 5 16.74 8.74 1.47
N ARG A 6 16.04 7.64 1.23
CA ARG A 6 14.60 7.63 1.03
C ARG A 6 13.92 6.76 2.06
N PHE A 7 12.74 7.19 2.50
CA PHE A 7 11.90 6.42 3.40
C PHE A 7 11.04 5.39 2.63
N ASN A 8 11.72 4.48 1.94
CA ASN A 8 11.13 3.41 1.13
C ASN A 8 11.42 2.01 1.69
N GLY A 9 11.75 1.93 2.98
CA GLY A 9 12.09 0.69 3.66
C GLY A 9 13.56 0.35 3.68
N GLN A 10 14.45 1.18 3.15
CA GLN A 10 15.88 1.00 3.32
C GLN A 10 16.26 0.93 4.80
N LYS A 11 17.23 0.04 5.14
CA LYS A 11 17.74 -0.08 6.49
C LYS A 11 18.36 1.25 6.95
N LEU A 12 17.84 1.77 8.06
CA LEU A 12 18.33 3.03 8.60
C LEU A 12 19.58 2.80 9.46
N THR A 13 20.69 3.43 9.08
CA THR A 13 21.90 3.47 9.91
C THR A 13 21.75 4.59 10.95
N LEU A 14 21.49 4.21 12.19
CA LEU A 14 21.33 5.16 13.30
C LEU A 14 22.70 5.51 13.90
N ASN A 15 23.01 6.81 13.94
CA ASN A 15 24.16 7.35 14.70
C ASN A 15 23.85 7.53 16.20
N TYR A 16 22.89 6.77 16.71
CA TYR A 16 22.39 6.85 18.07
C TYR A 16 22.59 5.50 18.76
N PRO A 17 22.91 5.44 20.06
CA PRO A 17 23.03 4.19 20.78
C PRO A 17 21.72 3.39 20.71
N LYS A 18 21.74 2.26 20.06
CA LYS A 18 20.64 1.29 19.94
C LYS A 18 21.10 -0.08 20.43
N ALA A 19 20.17 -0.96 20.73
CA ALA A 19 20.51 -2.36 20.92
C ALA A 19 21.24 -2.89 19.66
N PRO A 20 22.30 -3.70 19.80
CA PRO A 20 23.21 -4.03 18.70
C PRO A 20 22.53 -4.80 17.56
N ASN A 21 21.45 -5.51 17.84
CA ASN A 21 20.69 -6.33 16.89
C ASN A 21 19.32 -5.73 16.53
N VAL A 22 19.12 -4.42 16.71
CA VAL A 22 17.88 -3.74 16.30
C VAL A 22 18.06 -3.08 14.95
N THR A 23 17.19 -3.44 14.02
CA THR A 23 17.06 -2.77 12.72
C THR A 23 15.80 -1.90 12.70
N VAL A 24 15.93 -0.74 12.06
CA VAL A 24 14.82 0.21 11.85
C VAL A 24 14.64 0.44 10.35
N ARG A 25 13.40 0.34 9.89
CA ARG A 25 12.99 0.72 8.53
C ARG A 25 11.84 1.72 8.60
N ILE A 26 11.84 2.67 7.68
CA ILE A 26 10.81 3.72 7.61
C ILE A 26 10.24 3.73 6.19
N TYR A 27 8.91 3.75 6.12
CA TYR A 27 8.16 3.81 4.87
C TYR A 27 7.30 5.07 4.85
N ASP A 28 7.51 5.93 3.85
CA ASP A 28 6.64 7.07 3.55
C ASP A 28 5.34 6.58 2.94
N HIS A 29 4.21 7.05 3.45
CA HIS A 29 2.88 6.64 2.99
C HIS A 29 2.54 7.13 1.57
N ALA A 30 3.30 8.07 0.99
CA ALA A 30 3.21 8.40 -0.43
C ALA A 30 3.68 7.26 -1.36
N GLY A 31 4.37 6.24 -0.83
CA GLY A 31 4.71 5.00 -1.52
C GLY A 31 3.61 3.93 -1.48
N LYS A 32 2.45 4.20 -0.87
CA LYS A 32 1.32 3.27 -0.75
C LYS A 32 0.09 3.80 -1.49
N ILE A 33 -0.83 2.92 -1.85
CA ILE A 33 -2.11 3.31 -2.45
C ILE A 33 -3.01 3.88 -1.33
N ASN A 34 -3.39 5.15 -1.43
CA ASN A 34 -4.30 5.75 -0.45
C ASN A 34 -5.75 5.38 -0.77
N ILE A 35 -6.29 4.45 0.02
CA ILE A 35 -7.63 3.88 -0.21
C ILE A 35 -8.76 4.90 0.02
N ASN A 36 -8.55 5.88 0.89
CA ASN A 36 -9.51 6.96 1.14
C ASN A 36 -9.46 8.08 0.09
N ARG A 37 -8.50 8.03 -0.85
CA ARG A 37 -8.30 9.06 -1.88
C ARG A 37 -8.29 8.49 -3.29
N ILE A 38 -8.39 7.16 -3.44
CA ILE A 38 -8.42 6.49 -4.74
C ILE A 38 -9.65 6.95 -5.53
N PRO A 39 -9.48 7.44 -6.78
CA PRO A 39 -10.63 7.76 -7.63
C PRO A 39 -11.41 6.49 -7.98
N ARG A 40 -12.75 6.61 -8.09
CA ARG A 40 -13.63 5.48 -8.45
C ARG A 40 -13.14 4.72 -9.69
N ARG A 41 -12.67 5.45 -10.73
CA ARG A 41 -12.11 4.82 -11.93
C ARG A 41 -10.86 3.97 -11.61
N ASN A 42 -10.00 4.45 -10.73
CA ASN A 42 -8.80 3.72 -10.34
C ASN A 42 -9.17 2.48 -9.50
N MET A 43 -10.16 2.58 -8.60
CA MET A 43 -10.68 1.40 -7.89
C MET A 43 -11.22 0.36 -8.88
N GLN A 44 -11.96 0.76 -9.91
CA GLN A 44 -12.41 -0.15 -10.95
C GLN A 44 -11.23 -0.87 -11.64
N LEU A 45 -10.20 -0.12 -12.06
CA LEU A 45 -9.02 -0.68 -12.71
C LEU A 45 -8.23 -1.62 -11.78
N LEU A 46 -8.19 -1.31 -10.48
CA LEU A 46 -7.56 -2.18 -9.49
C LEU A 46 -8.33 -3.49 -9.35
N ILE A 47 -9.65 -3.44 -9.23
CA ILE A 47 -10.52 -4.63 -9.19
C ILE A 47 -10.31 -5.46 -10.47
N GLU A 48 -10.40 -4.81 -11.64
CA GLU A 48 -10.22 -5.46 -12.94
C GLU A 48 -8.84 -6.14 -13.03
N ASN A 49 -7.77 -5.45 -12.65
CA ASN A 49 -6.41 -6.01 -12.64
C ASN A 49 -6.30 -7.23 -11.72
N ARG A 50 -6.91 -7.19 -10.54
CA ARG A 50 -6.91 -8.30 -9.57
C ARG A 50 -7.71 -9.52 -10.06
N LEU A 51 -8.75 -9.31 -10.85
CA LEU A 51 -9.56 -10.36 -11.46
C LEU A 51 -8.98 -10.93 -12.77
N GLY A 52 -7.76 -10.54 -13.16
CA GLY A 52 -7.09 -11.04 -14.36
C GLY A 52 -7.05 -10.05 -15.53
N GLY A 53 -7.29 -8.77 -15.28
CA GLY A 53 -7.17 -7.71 -16.27
C GLY A 53 -8.22 -7.82 -17.38
N GLN A 54 -7.78 -7.97 -18.62
CA GLN A 54 -8.68 -8.06 -19.79
C GLN A 54 -9.54 -9.34 -19.82
N GLU A 55 -9.20 -10.36 -19.03
CA GLU A 55 -9.96 -11.60 -18.90
C GLU A 55 -10.99 -11.56 -17.77
N ALA A 56 -11.00 -10.49 -16.98
CA ALA A 56 -11.95 -10.31 -15.88
C ALA A 56 -13.42 -10.29 -16.38
N ASP A 57 -14.31 -10.94 -15.63
CA ASP A 57 -15.74 -10.83 -15.91
C ASP A 57 -16.21 -9.39 -15.64
N PRO A 58 -16.71 -8.66 -16.66
CA PRO A 58 -17.17 -7.29 -16.49
C PRO A 58 -18.30 -7.16 -15.46
N GLN A 59 -19.14 -8.21 -15.29
CA GLN A 59 -20.22 -8.19 -14.30
C GLN A 59 -19.66 -8.26 -12.89
N GLU A 60 -18.70 -9.14 -12.62
CA GLU A 60 -18.03 -9.26 -11.32
C GLU A 60 -17.31 -7.96 -10.95
N VAL A 61 -16.62 -7.33 -11.91
CA VAL A 61 -15.99 -6.02 -11.70
C VAL A 61 -17.01 -4.96 -11.28
N GLN A 62 -18.19 -4.92 -11.95
CA GLN A 62 -19.25 -3.97 -11.60
C GLN A 62 -19.89 -4.26 -10.25
N ASP A 63 -20.08 -5.51 -9.88
CA ASP A 63 -20.66 -5.93 -8.60
C ASP A 63 -19.76 -5.56 -7.42
N LEU A 64 -18.44 -5.77 -7.56
CA LEU A 64 -17.46 -5.36 -6.56
C LEU A 64 -17.36 -3.83 -6.46
N LEU A 65 -17.37 -3.14 -7.60
CA LEU A 65 -17.33 -1.67 -7.62
C LEU A 65 -18.61 -1.05 -7.04
N ALA A 66 -19.76 -1.71 -7.19
CA ALA A 66 -21.01 -1.29 -6.57
C ALA A 66 -20.93 -1.47 -5.06
N ALA A 67 -20.49 -2.64 -4.58
CA ALA A 67 -20.29 -2.89 -3.14
C ALA A 67 -19.30 -1.89 -2.49
N TRP A 68 -18.21 -1.54 -3.20
CA TRP A 68 -17.30 -0.48 -2.76
C TRP A 68 -18.00 0.87 -2.67
N THR A 69 -18.83 1.21 -3.66
CA THR A 69 -19.52 2.50 -3.73
C THR A 69 -20.51 2.65 -2.59
N ASP A 70 -21.34 1.61 -2.36
CA ASP A 70 -22.33 1.59 -1.28
C ASP A 70 -21.65 1.66 0.10
N TRP A 71 -20.55 0.92 0.30
CA TRP A 71 -19.78 0.99 1.56
C TRP A 71 -19.24 2.38 1.89
N THR A 72 -18.84 3.13 0.86
CA THR A 72 -18.16 4.42 1.01
C THR A 72 -19.04 5.63 0.74
N ASP A 73 -20.33 5.47 0.49
CA ASP A 73 -21.24 6.59 0.40
C ASP A 73 -21.90 6.94 1.75
N LEU A 74 -22.73 7.95 1.77
CA LEU A 74 -23.33 8.50 3.00
C LEU A 74 -24.77 8.05 3.23
N ASN A 75 -25.31 7.23 2.35
CA ASN A 75 -26.69 6.81 2.41
C ASN A 75 -26.79 5.28 2.59
N ASP A 76 -27.99 4.73 2.76
CA ASP A 76 -28.27 3.31 2.94
C ASP A 76 -29.21 2.86 1.81
N LEU A 77 -28.98 3.36 0.59
CA LEU A 77 -29.74 3.00 -0.59
C LEU A 77 -28.91 2.08 -1.46
N GLU A 78 -29.24 0.79 -1.43
CA GLU A 78 -28.53 -0.21 -2.21
C GLU A 78 -28.52 0.14 -3.71
N GLY A 79 -27.30 0.30 -4.23
CA GLY A 79 -27.06 0.46 -5.66
C GLY A 79 -27.39 -0.80 -6.44
N LEU A 80 -27.47 -0.68 -7.76
CA LEU A 80 -27.65 -1.86 -8.61
C LEU A 80 -26.48 -2.83 -8.40
N ASN A 81 -26.79 -4.04 -7.92
CA ASN A 81 -25.80 -5.06 -7.52
C ASN A 81 -24.86 -4.62 -6.40
N GLY A 82 -25.24 -3.65 -5.60
CA GLY A 82 -24.51 -3.18 -4.46
C GLY A 82 -24.68 -4.04 -3.20
N ALA A 83 -24.24 -3.53 -2.06
CA ALA A 83 -24.43 -4.15 -0.76
C ALA A 83 -24.49 -3.09 0.33
N GLU A 84 -25.62 -3.00 1.00
CA GLU A 84 -25.91 -2.07 2.08
C GLU A 84 -26.17 -2.80 3.40
N SER A 85 -26.63 -2.07 4.42
CA SER A 85 -26.85 -2.60 5.77
C SER A 85 -27.61 -3.92 5.80
N ASP A 86 -28.66 -4.04 5.02
CA ASP A 86 -29.48 -5.28 4.94
C ASP A 86 -28.65 -6.50 4.53
N PHE A 87 -27.71 -6.35 3.61
CA PHE A 87 -26.81 -7.42 3.21
C PHE A 87 -25.89 -7.84 4.35
N TYR A 88 -25.21 -6.87 4.98
CA TYR A 88 -24.17 -7.14 5.98
C TYR A 88 -24.76 -7.63 7.31
N GLU A 89 -25.94 -7.13 7.74
CA GLU A 89 -26.62 -7.57 8.95
C GLU A 89 -27.13 -9.02 8.86
N ASN A 90 -27.43 -9.48 7.65
CA ASN A 90 -27.86 -10.86 7.41
C ASN A 90 -26.71 -11.89 7.30
N LEU A 91 -25.45 -11.47 7.39
CA LEU A 91 -24.32 -12.40 7.44
C LEU A 91 -24.29 -13.17 8.76
N ALA A 92 -23.60 -14.32 8.79
CA ALA A 92 -23.47 -15.16 9.99
C ALA A 92 -22.83 -14.42 11.18
N GLN A 93 -21.95 -13.48 10.89
CA GLN A 93 -21.38 -12.51 11.84
C GLN A 93 -21.76 -11.12 11.34
N GLY A 94 -23.04 -10.80 11.43
CA GLY A 94 -23.58 -9.56 10.88
C GLY A 94 -22.94 -8.31 11.49
N TYR A 95 -22.76 -7.31 10.67
CA TYR A 95 -22.27 -5.99 11.03
C TYR A 95 -22.94 -4.92 10.17
N THR A 96 -22.93 -3.70 10.63
CA THR A 96 -23.54 -2.57 9.90
C THR A 96 -22.45 -1.69 9.33
N PRO A 97 -22.46 -1.37 8.02
CA PRO A 97 -21.59 -0.35 7.44
C PRO A 97 -21.77 0.98 8.15
N ARG A 98 -20.71 1.78 8.19
CA ARG A 98 -20.78 3.09 8.87
C ARG A 98 -21.32 4.20 7.98
N ASN A 99 -21.53 3.94 6.70
CA ASN A 99 -21.93 4.91 5.68
C ASN A 99 -21.02 6.15 5.74
N ASN A 100 -19.71 5.91 5.66
CA ASN A 100 -18.66 6.92 5.75
C ASN A 100 -17.72 6.78 4.55
N PRO A 101 -17.45 7.88 3.81
CA PRO A 101 -16.57 7.85 2.65
C PRO A 101 -15.11 7.50 2.97
N GLU A 102 -14.72 7.51 4.24
CA GLU A 102 -13.37 7.20 4.67
C GLU A 102 -13.35 5.96 5.57
N LEU A 103 -12.48 5.00 5.24
CA LEU A 103 -12.20 3.85 6.08
C LEU A 103 -11.38 4.29 7.29
N ASP A 104 -11.63 3.70 8.47
CA ASP A 104 -10.87 3.97 9.70
C ASP A 104 -9.57 3.17 9.76
N THR A 105 -9.54 2.00 9.14
CA THR A 105 -8.35 1.14 9.03
C THR A 105 -8.24 0.56 7.63
N VAL A 106 -7.04 0.15 7.25
CA VAL A 106 -6.83 -0.51 5.96
C VAL A 106 -7.57 -1.85 5.90
N GLU A 107 -7.62 -2.57 7.01
CA GLU A 107 -8.27 -3.88 7.12
C GLU A 107 -9.78 -3.82 6.95
N GLU A 108 -10.40 -2.67 7.17
CA GLU A 108 -11.84 -2.46 6.96
C GLU A 108 -12.27 -2.81 5.53
N ILE A 109 -11.37 -2.70 4.56
CA ILE A 109 -11.64 -3.09 3.16
C ILE A 109 -12.11 -4.54 3.03
N LEU A 110 -11.64 -5.44 3.91
CA LEU A 110 -12.01 -6.86 3.89
C LEU A 110 -13.45 -7.13 4.32
N HIS A 111 -14.11 -6.14 4.93
CA HIS A 111 -15.52 -6.23 5.28
C HIS A 111 -16.47 -5.95 4.11
N ILE A 112 -15.96 -5.32 3.05
CA ILE A 112 -16.72 -5.03 1.84
C ILE A 112 -16.99 -6.34 1.09
N ARG A 113 -18.20 -6.56 0.64
CA ARG A 113 -18.61 -7.77 -0.09
C ARG A 113 -17.64 -8.11 -1.23
N GLY A 114 -17.04 -9.31 -1.17
CA GLY A 114 -16.13 -9.86 -2.17
C GLY A 114 -14.68 -9.34 -2.06
N PHE A 115 -14.39 -8.34 -1.24
CA PHE A 115 -13.04 -7.77 -1.13
C PHE A 115 -12.08 -8.64 -0.33
N ALA A 116 -12.58 -9.49 0.58
CA ALA A 116 -11.72 -10.45 1.26
C ALA A 116 -11.09 -11.44 0.28
N ASP A 117 -11.86 -11.96 -0.67
CA ASP A 117 -11.37 -12.87 -1.72
C ASP A 117 -10.50 -12.11 -2.73
N LEU A 118 -10.89 -10.89 -3.11
CA LEU A 118 -10.15 -10.04 -4.04
C LEU A 118 -8.73 -9.74 -3.56
N PHE A 119 -8.55 -9.53 -2.25
CA PHE A 119 -7.26 -9.20 -1.64
C PHE A 119 -6.64 -10.36 -0.84
N GLU A 120 -7.08 -11.59 -1.08
CA GLU A 120 -6.45 -12.77 -0.49
C GLU A 120 -4.94 -12.80 -0.82
N GLY A 121 -4.12 -13.04 0.21
CA GLY A 121 -2.67 -13.10 0.09
C GLY A 121 -1.94 -11.75 -0.01
N ILE A 122 -2.64 -10.62 0.00
CA ILE A 122 -2.03 -9.29 -0.02
C ILE A 122 -1.74 -8.79 1.40
N ASN A 123 -0.52 -8.31 1.62
CA ASN A 123 -0.18 -7.55 2.82
C ASN A 123 -0.77 -6.12 2.70
N LEU A 124 -1.97 -5.94 3.24
CA LEU A 124 -2.72 -4.69 3.14
C LEU A 124 -1.97 -3.50 3.74
N GLN A 125 -1.30 -3.69 4.87
CA GLN A 125 -0.54 -2.62 5.55
C GLN A 125 0.67 -2.17 4.73
N ALA A 126 1.22 -3.03 3.91
CA ALA A 126 2.31 -2.69 3.01
C ALA A 126 1.79 -2.02 1.72
N ALA A 127 0.67 -2.49 1.17
CA ALA A 127 0.13 -2.01 -0.10
C ALA A 127 -0.64 -0.70 0.03
N PHE A 128 -1.41 -0.53 1.11
CA PHE A 128 -2.37 0.55 1.26
C PHE A 128 -2.07 1.48 2.43
N THR A 129 -2.69 2.65 2.38
CA THR A 129 -2.77 3.61 3.48
C THR A 129 -4.14 4.28 3.51
N ILE A 130 -4.54 4.74 4.70
CA ILE A 130 -5.70 5.62 4.90
C ILE A 130 -5.26 7.06 5.19
N TYR A 131 -3.95 7.29 5.37
CA TYR A 131 -3.39 8.56 5.82
C TYR A 131 -2.95 9.45 4.66
N GLY A 132 -3.06 10.76 4.85
CA GLY A 132 -2.63 11.75 3.87
C GLY A 132 -3.66 12.02 2.76
N ASN A 133 -3.24 12.82 1.77
CA ASN A 133 -4.11 13.29 0.70
C ASN A 133 -3.62 12.92 -0.71
N ALA A 134 -2.55 12.14 -0.81
CA ALA A 134 -2.03 11.72 -2.11
C ALA A 134 -3.03 10.80 -2.82
N ARG A 135 -3.27 11.06 -4.11
CA ARG A 135 -4.11 10.23 -4.99
C ARG A 135 -3.28 9.34 -5.91
N THR A 136 -1.97 9.49 -5.84
CA THR A 136 -0.98 8.80 -6.68
C THR A 136 0.11 8.23 -5.81
N VAL A 137 0.77 7.19 -6.29
CA VAL A 137 1.90 6.52 -5.63
C VAL A 137 3.20 7.10 -6.15
N ASN A 138 4.14 7.40 -5.28
CA ASN A 138 5.49 7.81 -5.65
C ASN A 138 6.38 6.57 -5.81
N LEU A 139 6.80 6.26 -7.04
CA LEU A 139 7.59 5.06 -7.33
C LEU A 139 8.94 5.03 -6.61
N ASN A 140 9.52 6.19 -6.27
CA ASN A 140 10.76 6.24 -5.46
C ASN A 140 10.57 5.71 -4.03
N LEU A 141 9.33 5.78 -3.52
CA LEU A 141 8.94 5.43 -2.16
C LEU A 141 8.11 4.14 -2.10
N ALA A 142 7.62 3.68 -3.27
CA ALA A 142 6.64 2.62 -3.37
C ALA A 142 7.14 1.30 -2.75
N THR A 143 6.28 0.66 -1.96
CA THR A 143 6.48 -0.73 -1.56
C THR A 143 6.27 -1.66 -2.76
N ARG A 144 6.85 -2.85 -2.72
CA ARG A 144 6.61 -3.87 -3.75
C ARG A 144 5.12 -4.22 -3.83
N GLU A 145 4.48 -4.40 -2.68
CA GLU A 145 3.07 -4.74 -2.54
C GLU A 145 2.16 -3.68 -3.19
N ALA A 146 2.48 -2.40 -3.02
CA ALA A 146 1.75 -1.34 -3.70
C ALA A 146 1.95 -1.41 -5.21
N MET A 147 3.19 -1.66 -5.69
CA MET A 147 3.49 -1.77 -7.12
C MET A 147 2.82 -2.98 -7.77
N GLU A 148 2.70 -4.12 -7.08
CA GLU A 148 2.03 -5.32 -7.57
C GLU A 148 0.52 -5.13 -7.83
N LEU A 149 -0.08 -4.13 -7.19
CA LEU A 149 -1.47 -3.77 -7.39
C LEU A 149 -1.68 -2.74 -8.50
N LEU A 150 -0.61 -2.07 -8.98
CA LEU A 150 -0.72 -1.05 -10.00
C LEU A 150 -0.87 -1.67 -11.39
N PRO A 151 -1.90 -1.28 -12.17
CA PRO A 151 -2.04 -1.71 -13.56
C PRO A 151 -0.80 -1.33 -14.40
N GLY A 152 -0.48 -2.18 -15.37
CA GLY A 152 0.68 -1.99 -16.25
C GLY A 152 2.02 -2.40 -15.63
N LEU A 153 2.06 -2.90 -14.38
CA LEU A 153 3.26 -3.44 -13.76
C LEU A 153 3.17 -4.97 -13.63
N ASN A 154 4.24 -5.62 -14.02
CA ASN A 154 4.51 -7.03 -13.74
C ASN A 154 5.78 -7.16 -12.90
N SER A 155 6.07 -8.36 -12.40
CA SER A 155 7.22 -8.59 -11.52
C SER A 155 8.55 -8.11 -12.12
N GLN A 156 8.77 -8.27 -13.44
CA GLN A 156 10.00 -7.81 -14.09
C GLN A 156 10.11 -6.28 -14.11
N LEU A 157 9.01 -5.57 -14.40
CA LEU A 157 8.99 -4.11 -14.42
C LEU A 157 9.16 -3.54 -13.01
N ILE A 158 8.60 -4.20 -12.00
CA ILE A 158 8.80 -3.85 -10.58
C ILE A 158 10.28 -3.95 -10.22
N GLU A 159 10.96 -5.05 -10.56
CA GLU A 159 12.41 -5.18 -10.33
C GLU A 159 13.22 -4.10 -11.05
N ASN A 160 12.86 -3.79 -12.29
CA ASN A 160 13.52 -2.73 -13.04
C ASN A 160 13.35 -1.34 -12.37
N ILE A 161 12.15 -1.04 -11.85
CA ILE A 161 11.88 0.20 -11.11
C ILE A 161 12.69 0.23 -9.82
N ILE A 162 12.72 -0.87 -9.07
CA ILE A 162 13.51 -0.98 -7.82
C ILE A 162 15.00 -0.77 -8.11
N ALA A 163 15.55 -1.43 -9.13
CA ALA A 163 16.93 -1.27 -9.52
C ALA A 163 17.26 0.16 -9.98
N TYR A 164 16.40 0.77 -10.78
CA TYR A 164 16.59 2.15 -11.27
C TYR A 164 16.63 3.14 -10.10
N ARG A 165 15.65 3.08 -9.20
CA ARG A 165 15.57 4.01 -8.07
C ARG A 165 16.70 3.88 -7.05
N GLN A 166 17.46 2.77 -7.05
CA GLN A 166 18.67 2.64 -6.23
C GLN A 166 19.83 3.51 -6.76
N ILE A 167 19.83 3.80 -8.06
CA ILE A 167 20.87 4.54 -8.74
C ILE A 167 20.49 6.02 -8.89
N GLU A 168 19.25 6.29 -9.31
CA GLU A 168 18.76 7.62 -9.67
C GLU A 168 17.29 7.80 -9.28
N ASP A 169 16.89 9.06 -8.98
CA ASP A 169 15.50 9.40 -8.69
C ASP A 169 14.66 9.41 -9.96
N ILE A 170 13.46 8.86 -9.87
CA ILE A 170 12.42 8.98 -10.88
C ILE A 170 11.70 10.32 -10.65
N ASN A 171 12.03 11.34 -11.45
CA ASN A 171 11.52 12.70 -11.26
C ASN A 171 10.37 13.06 -12.18
N ASN A 172 10.26 12.35 -13.32
CA ASN A 172 9.30 12.69 -14.35
C ASN A 172 8.89 11.46 -15.17
N ARG A 173 7.83 11.64 -15.98
CA ARG A 173 7.28 10.57 -16.81
C ARG A 173 8.24 10.06 -17.89
N ALA A 174 9.17 10.87 -18.37
CA ALA A 174 10.12 10.43 -19.39
C ALA A 174 11.09 9.38 -18.81
N GLU A 175 11.51 9.55 -17.58
CA GLU A 175 12.36 8.57 -16.88
C GLU A 175 11.59 7.25 -16.60
N ILE A 176 10.28 7.32 -16.29
CA ILE A 176 9.45 6.10 -16.20
C ILE A 176 9.40 5.40 -17.58
N ALA A 177 9.32 6.14 -18.67
CA ALA A 177 9.26 5.58 -20.04
C ALA A 177 10.58 4.91 -20.47
N GLU A 178 11.69 5.14 -19.77
CA GLU A 178 12.94 4.41 -19.98
C GLU A 178 12.89 2.99 -19.38
N ILE A 179 12.01 2.78 -18.39
CA ILE A 179 11.92 1.54 -17.62
C ILE A 179 10.68 0.72 -18.03
N VAL A 180 9.56 1.42 -18.28
CA VAL A 180 8.25 0.83 -18.53
C VAL A 180 7.86 1.06 -19.98
N PRO A 181 7.55 0.01 -20.78
CA PRO A 181 7.12 0.16 -22.16
C PRO A 181 5.86 1.02 -22.30
N PHE A 182 5.63 1.52 -23.52
CA PHE A 182 4.62 2.54 -23.75
C PHE A 182 3.17 2.10 -23.42
N GLU A 183 2.83 0.86 -23.70
CA GLU A 183 1.48 0.31 -23.45
C GLU A 183 1.21 0.26 -21.95
N GLU A 184 2.10 -0.33 -21.19
CA GLU A 184 2.02 -0.45 -19.72
C GLU A 184 2.10 0.93 -19.04
N LEU A 185 2.89 1.85 -19.62
CA LEU A 185 2.99 3.21 -19.12
C LEU A 185 1.66 3.98 -19.25
N GLN A 186 0.83 3.68 -20.24
CA GLN A 186 -0.49 4.30 -20.35
C GLN A 186 -1.42 3.87 -19.20
N GLU A 187 -1.38 2.60 -18.81
CA GLU A 187 -2.16 2.06 -17.71
C GLU A 187 -1.63 2.55 -16.35
N LEU A 188 -0.31 2.59 -16.17
CA LEU A 188 0.36 3.03 -14.96
C LEU A 188 0.22 4.54 -14.70
N SER A 189 0.23 5.34 -15.75
CA SER A 189 0.35 6.83 -15.70
C SER A 189 -0.67 7.52 -14.78
N PRO A 190 -1.96 7.10 -14.70
CA PRO A 190 -2.92 7.71 -13.78
C PRO A 190 -2.67 7.43 -12.29
N TRP A 191 -1.78 6.49 -12.01
CA TRP A 191 -1.51 6.01 -10.65
C TRP A 191 -0.27 6.62 -10.02
N VAL A 192 0.63 7.19 -10.80
CA VAL A 192 1.96 7.59 -10.33
C VAL A 192 2.13 9.09 -10.26
N GLY A 193 2.91 9.53 -9.27
CA GLY A 193 3.26 10.93 -9.06
C GLY A 193 4.50 11.05 -8.19
N ASN A 194 4.92 12.28 -7.89
CA ASN A 194 6.14 12.57 -7.14
C ASN A 194 5.86 13.21 -5.76
N ALA A 195 4.62 13.08 -5.25
CA ALA A 195 4.28 13.59 -3.93
C ALA A 195 5.07 12.84 -2.83
N THR A 196 5.35 13.52 -1.74
CA THR A 196 5.77 12.95 -0.47
C THR A 196 4.66 13.15 0.55
N SER A 197 4.69 12.42 1.67
CA SER A 197 3.72 12.59 2.74
C SER A 197 4.38 13.04 4.05
N ASN A 198 3.56 13.40 5.02
CA ASN A 198 3.98 13.63 6.39
C ASN A 198 3.71 12.40 7.28
N PHE A 199 3.26 11.29 6.68
CA PHE A 199 2.88 10.08 7.39
C PHE A 199 3.89 8.98 7.10
N PHE A 200 4.36 8.32 8.15
CA PHE A 200 5.39 7.29 8.05
C PHE A 200 5.02 6.08 8.88
N SER A 201 5.28 4.89 8.35
CA SER A 201 5.33 3.66 9.15
C SER A 201 6.77 3.40 9.56
N ILE A 202 7.01 3.27 10.87
CA ILE A 202 8.32 2.97 11.46
C ILE A 202 8.27 1.55 11.99
N TYR A 203 9.15 0.69 11.45
CA TYR A 203 9.32 -0.70 11.87
C TYR A 203 10.62 -0.83 12.64
N ALA A 204 10.55 -1.34 13.86
CA ALA A 204 11.73 -1.67 14.68
C ALA A 204 11.66 -3.15 15.08
N TYR A 205 12.66 -3.94 14.73
CA TYR A 205 12.69 -5.38 14.97
C TYR A 205 14.10 -5.86 15.29
N PHE A 206 14.19 -7.06 15.88
CA PHE A 206 15.47 -7.71 16.12
C PHE A 206 15.88 -8.52 14.88
N ASP A 207 17.11 -8.34 14.40
CA ASP A 207 17.64 -9.03 13.22
C ASP A 207 17.66 -10.57 13.37
N ASP A 208 17.79 -11.07 14.59
CA ASP A 208 17.79 -12.49 14.93
C ASP A 208 16.39 -13.16 14.92
N GLN A 209 15.34 -12.38 14.75
CA GLN A 209 13.97 -12.88 14.63
C GLN A 209 13.53 -13.10 13.17
N ILE A 210 14.29 -12.57 12.23
CA ILE A 210 14.08 -12.82 10.80
C ILE A 210 14.98 -13.98 10.41
N THR A 211 14.40 -15.09 9.95
CA THR A 211 15.17 -16.27 9.61
C THR A 211 16.02 -16.06 8.36
N GLU A 212 17.14 -16.80 8.24
CA GLU A 212 18.00 -16.75 7.05
C GLU A 212 17.23 -17.12 5.77
N ASP A 213 16.16 -17.91 5.87
CA ASP A 213 15.26 -18.23 4.76
C ASP A 213 14.45 -17.02 4.28
N ASP A 214 14.07 -16.10 5.19
CA ASP A 214 13.37 -14.86 4.87
C ASP A 214 14.28 -13.85 4.17
N LEU A 215 15.60 -13.95 4.37
CA LEU A 215 16.60 -13.02 3.85
C LEU A 215 17.47 -13.59 2.72
N SER A 216 17.48 -14.93 2.52
CA SER A 216 18.48 -15.63 1.71
C SER A 216 18.42 -15.38 0.20
N SER A 217 17.43 -14.67 -0.30
CA SER A 217 17.28 -14.32 -1.72
C SER A 217 17.33 -12.83 -2.03
N ARG A 218 17.76 -11.95 -1.08
CA ARG A 218 17.43 -10.51 -1.13
C ARG A 218 18.61 -9.63 -0.78
N ASP A 219 18.70 -8.49 -1.51
CA ASP A 219 19.53 -7.36 -1.07
C ASP A 219 18.99 -6.80 0.24
N GLU A 220 19.89 -6.48 1.20
CA GLU A 220 19.56 -5.88 2.51
C GLU A 220 18.73 -4.58 2.41
N ASN A 221 18.62 -4.01 1.22
CA ASN A 221 17.90 -2.79 0.92
C ASN A 221 16.56 -3.00 0.20
N ASP A 222 16.18 -4.24 -0.11
CA ASP A 222 14.92 -4.50 -0.80
C ASP A 222 13.74 -4.50 0.16
N SER A 223 12.68 -3.78 -0.20
CA SER A 223 11.40 -3.70 0.51
C SER A 223 10.36 -4.61 -0.14
N ASP A 224 10.74 -5.84 -0.44
CA ASP A 224 9.81 -6.79 -1.06
C ASP A 224 8.74 -7.32 -0.10
N MET A 225 7.70 -7.93 -0.66
CA MET A 225 6.52 -8.42 0.06
C MET A 225 6.88 -9.30 1.25
N ALA A 226 7.76 -10.25 1.07
CA ALA A 226 8.09 -11.18 2.15
C ALA A 226 8.91 -10.50 3.24
N THR A 227 9.79 -9.53 2.89
CA THR A 227 10.51 -8.73 3.89
C THR A 227 9.52 -7.87 4.70
N VAL A 228 8.61 -7.17 4.05
CA VAL A 228 7.60 -6.36 4.74
C VAL A 228 6.64 -7.23 5.53
N ALA A 229 6.22 -8.39 5.01
CA ALA A 229 5.38 -9.34 5.72
C ALA A 229 6.09 -9.89 6.98
N ALA A 230 7.36 -10.32 6.86
CA ALA A 230 8.14 -10.81 7.99
C ALA A 230 8.35 -9.71 9.04
N ILE A 231 8.68 -8.49 8.61
CA ILE A 231 8.83 -7.34 9.51
C ILE A 231 7.50 -7.03 10.22
N SER A 232 6.38 -6.96 9.47
CA SER A 232 5.08 -6.59 10.04
C SER A 232 4.55 -7.60 11.07
N THR A 233 5.02 -8.85 11.03
CA THR A 233 4.61 -9.89 11.99
C THR A 233 5.49 -9.97 13.25
N GLN A 234 6.68 -9.35 13.23
CA GLN A 234 7.69 -9.51 14.29
C GLN A 234 8.23 -8.17 14.81
N ALA A 235 7.73 -7.06 14.30
CA ALA A 235 8.23 -5.73 14.62
C ALA A 235 7.29 -4.95 15.54
N LEU A 236 7.85 -4.04 16.34
CA LEU A 236 7.09 -2.89 16.80
C LEU A 236 6.85 -1.96 15.62
N VAL A 237 5.59 -1.70 15.31
CA VAL A 237 5.21 -0.78 14.24
C VAL A 237 4.55 0.45 14.83
N GLU A 238 5.06 1.62 14.46
CA GLU A 238 4.42 2.90 14.78
C GLU A 238 4.07 3.63 13.48
N ILE A 239 2.83 4.13 13.41
CA ILE A 239 2.43 5.05 12.35
C ILE A 239 2.43 6.45 12.96
N VAL A 240 3.21 7.33 12.36
CA VAL A 240 3.43 8.69 12.86
C VAL A 240 3.14 9.73 11.80
N GLU A 241 2.69 10.91 12.24
CA GLU A 241 2.60 12.12 11.45
C GLU A 241 3.66 13.12 11.90
N ILE A 242 4.45 13.64 10.97
CA ILE A 242 5.43 14.70 11.22
C ILE A 242 4.81 16.04 10.80
N THR A 243 4.54 16.90 11.79
CA THR A 243 3.90 18.22 11.58
C THR A 243 4.90 19.35 11.43
N GLY A 244 6.14 19.16 11.91
CA GLY A 244 7.21 20.17 11.83
C GLY A 244 8.55 19.66 12.30
N PHE A 245 9.64 20.37 11.92
CA PHE A 245 11.01 19.98 12.26
C PHE A 245 11.38 20.12 13.75
N SER A 246 10.58 20.87 14.51
CA SER A 246 10.84 21.15 15.93
C SER A 246 9.81 20.53 16.86
N GLU A 247 8.88 19.78 16.31
CA GLU A 247 7.79 19.14 17.05
C GLU A 247 8.04 17.64 17.16
N LEU A 248 7.54 17.04 18.24
CA LEU A 248 7.51 15.59 18.33
C LEU A 248 6.47 15.05 17.35
N PRO A 249 6.73 13.91 16.70
CA PRO A 249 5.74 13.27 15.83
C PRO A 249 4.45 12.94 16.57
N ASN A 250 3.31 13.13 15.93
CA ASN A 250 2.05 12.60 16.41
C ASN A 250 2.02 11.09 16.17
N ILE A 251 1.88 10.30 17.22
CA ILE A 251 1.72 8.86 17.10
C ILE A 251 0.24 8.58 16.83
N LEU A 252 -0.06 8.01 15.68
CA LEU A 252 -1.42 7.71 15.22
C LEU A 252 -1.83 6.28 15.56
N ARG A 253 -0.89 5.35 15.44
CA ARG A 253 -1.10 3.93 15.74
C ARG A 253 0.18 3.31 16.28
N ILE A 254 0.05 2.41 17.25
CA ILE A 254 1.12 1.54 17.72
C ILE A 254 0.63 0.10 17.61
N ASP A 255 1.39 -0.72 16.93
CA ASP A 255 1.19 -2.16 16.88
C ASP A 255 2.43 -2.85 17.46
N PRO A 256 2.34 -3.34 18.70
CA PRO A 256 3.51 -3.89 19.39
C PRO A 256 3.96 -5.25 18.86
N TYR A 257 3.19 -5.88 17.96
CA TYR A 257 3.47 -7.21 17.43
C TYR A 257 3.39 -7.29 15.91
N GLY A 258 3.22 -6.16 15.23
CA GLY A 258 3.12 -6.10 13.78
C GLY A 258 1.95 -6.90 13.19
N ARG A 259 0.80 -6.93 13.88
CA ARG A 259 -0.40 -7.67 13.45
C ARG A 259 -1.28 -6.85 12.55
#